data_1546aeaeee622af1eec4b567ad458d61
#
_entry.id   1546aeaeee622af1eec4b567ad458d61
#
_cell.length_a   1.000
_cell.length_b   1.000
_cell.length_c   1.000
_cell.angle_alpha   90.00
_cell.angle_beta   90.00
_cell.angle_gamma   90.00
#
_symmetry.space_group_name_H-M   'P 1'
#
loop_
_entity.id
_entity.type
_entity.pdbx_description
1 polymer ?
#
loop_
_entity_poly.entity_id
_entity_poly.type
_entity_poly.pdbx_seq_one_letter_code
_entity_poly.pdbx_strand_id
1 'polypeptide(L)'
;MEDNLDLYPLRNCKFIEEEGLITVTFYKEKLNWFDRTIFKKWASKPMKIDLDNLGTFVWKQCDGKTSVREIARQLKEELGDEFEKPEERVSLFVKQLFHGKLITLYQKEE
;
A
#
# COMPACT_ATOMS: atom_id res chain seq x y z
N MET A 1 20.17 -3.09 8.35
CA MET A 1 19.09 -3.27 7.49
C MET A 1 18.50 -1.95 7.00
N GLU A 2 18.30 -1.92 5.78
CA GLU A 2 17.80 -0.73 5.17
C GLU A 2 16.32 -0.61 5.42
N ASP A 3 15.91 0.42 6.01
CA ASP A 3 14.49 0.64 6.09
C ASP A 3 14.06 1.50 4.92
N ASN A 4 12.78 1.52 4.64
CA ASN A 4 12.28 2.23 3.47
C ASN A 4 11.67 3.58 3.83
N LEU A 5 12.15 4.18 4.90
CA LEU A 5 11.57 5.42 5.39
C LEU A 5 11.71 6.58 4.41
N ASP A 6 12.74 6.57 3.59
CA ASP A 6 12.99 7.66 2.67
C ASP A 6 12.47 7.40 1.26
N LEU A 7 11.72 6.33 1.09
CA LEU A 7 11.11 6.03 -0.19
C LEU A 7 9.73 6.64 -0.29
N TYR A 8 9.26 6.83 -1.52
CA TYR A 8 8.00 7.49 -1.79
C TYR A 8 7.04 6.49 -2.43
N PRO A 9 6.04 6.00 -1.69
CA PRO A 9 5.11 5.03 -2.26
C PRO A 9 4.07 5.69 -3.14
N LEU A 10 3.71 5.00 -4.20
CA LEU A 10 2.69 5.45 -5.13
C LEU A 10 1.72 4.30 -5.41
N ARG A 11 0.44 4.57 -5.23
CA ARG A 11 -0.59 3.58 -5.52
C ARG A 11 -0.54 3.21 -7.00
N ASN A 12 -0.69 1.91 -7.28
CA ASN A 12 -0.79 1.49 -8.68
C ASN A 12 -1.95 0.53 -8.91
N CYS A 13 -2.94 0.55 -8.03
CA CYS A 13 -4.13 -0.28 -8.17
C CYS A 13 -5.36 0.59 -7.97
N LYS A 14 -6.47 0.13 -8.53
CA LYS A 14 -7.74 0.81 -8.33
C LYS A 14 -8.27 0.54 -6.93
N PHE A 15 -9.07 1.44 -6.43
CA PHE A 15 -9.63 1.30 -5.10
C PHE A 15 -10.93 2.08 -5.01
N ILE A 16 -11.73 1.72 -4.02
CA ILE A 16 -12.93 2.47 -3.67
C ILE A 16 -12.89 2.76 -2.18
N GLU A 17 -13.64 3.75 -1.78
CA GLU A 17 -13.75 4.10 -0.38
C GLU A 17 -15.22 4.05 0.01
N GLU A 18 -15.53 3.27 1.04
CA GLU A 18 -16.88 3.15 1.56
C GLU A 18 -16.83 3.28 3.07
N GLU A 19 -17.66 4.17 3.60
CA GLU A 19 -17.77 4.36 5.04
C GLU A 19 -16.41 4.64 5.69
N GLY A 20 -15.58 5.38 4.97
CA GLY A 20 -14.28 5.77 5.50
C GLY A 20 -13.18 4.75 5.40
N LEU A 21 -13.44 3.61 4.76
CA LEU A 21 -12.44 2.57 4.61
C LEU A 21 -12.20 2.26 3.14
N ILE A 22 -10.97 1.89 2.85
CA ILE A 22 -10.54 1.63 1.47
C ILE A 22 -10.59 0.15 1.17
N THR A 23 -11.08 -0.18 -0.02
CA THR A 23 -10.98 -1.52 -0.59
C THR A 23 -10.18 -1.42 -1.87
N VAL A 24 -9.06 -2.13 -1.91
CA VAL A 24 -8.16 -2.13 -3.07
C VAL A 24 -8.54 -3.27 -4.00
N THR A 25 -8.58 -2.99 -5.28
CA THR A 25 -8.95 -3.97 -6.30
C THR A 25 -7.77 -4.19 -7.23
N PHE A 26 -7.44 -5.45 -7.48
CA PHE A 26 -6.36 -5.77 -8.39
C PHE A 26 -6.65 -7.10 -9.08
N TYR A 27 -5.89 -7.38 -10.14
CA TYR A 27 -6.09 -8.59 -10.91
C TYR A 27 -4.91 -9.53 -10.72
N LYS A 28 -5.23 -10.78 -10.49
CA LYS A 28 -4.23 -11.79 -10.23
C LYS A 28 -3.29 -12.01 -11.40
N GLU A 29 -3.73 -11.66 -12.58
CA GLU A 29 -2.91 -11.85 -13.78
C GLU A 29 -1.62 -11.06 -13.74
N LYS A 30 -1.52 -10.10 -12.83
CA LYS A 30 -0.27 -9.37 -12.65
C LYS A 30 0.81 -10.22 -12.00
N LEU A 31 0.45 -11.36 -11.44
CA LEU A 31 1.41 -12.15 -10.68
C LEU A 31 2.44 -12.80 -11.57
N ASN A 32 2.02 -13.56 -12.58
CA ASN A 32 2.95 -14.07 -13.57
C ASN A 32 2.15 -14.69 -14.71
N TRP A 33 2.81 -14.80 -15.88
CA TRP A 33 2.11 -15.27 -17.05
C TRP A 33 1.74 -16.76 -16.96
N PHE A 34 2.48 -17.52 -16.17
CA PHE A 34 2.19 -18.94 -16.03
C PHE A 34 0.82 -19.13 -15.41
N ASP A 35 0.57 -18.38 -14.34
CA ASP A 35 -0.75 -18.41 -13.71
C ASP A 35 -1.82 -17.96 -14.69
N ARG A 36 -1.52 -16.93 -15.47
CA ARG A 36 -2.47 -16.42 -16.42
C ARG A 36 -2.83 -17.46 -17.48
N THR A 37 -1.83 -18.24 -17.90
CA THR A 37 -2.06 -19.25 -18.91
C THR A 37 -2.94 -20.37 -18.38
N ILE A 38 -2.67 -20.83 -17.18
CA ILE A 38 -3.39 -21.98 -16.63
C ILE A 38 -4.71 -21.58 -16.02
N PHE A 39 -4.76 -20.45 -15.34
CA PHE A 39 -5.96 -20.01 -14.63
C PHE A 39 -6.55 -18.77 -15.25
N LYS A 40 -6.70 -18.83 -16.56
CA LYS A 40 -7.18 -17.67 -17.30
C LYS A 40 -8.48 -17.11 -16.77
N LYS A 41 -9.43 -17.99 -16.48
CA LYS A 41 -10.73 -17.54 -16.00
C LYS A 41 -10.61 -16.89 -14.62
N TRP A 42 -9.74 -17.42 -13.79
CA TRP A 42 -9.55 -16.87 -12.45
C TRP A 42 -8.79 -15.56 -12.53
N ALA A 43 -7.84 -15.49 -13.46
CA ALA A 43 -7.02 -14.29 -13.58
C ALA A 43 -7.83 -13.09 -14.01
N SER A 44 -8.97 -13.32 -14.66
CA SER A 44 -9.80 -12.21 -15.11
C SER A 44 -10.70 -11.65 -14.01
N LYS A 45 -10.76 -12.32 -12.87
CA LYS A 45 -11.58 -11.85 -11.76
C LYS A 45 -10.76 -10.93 -10.86
N PRO A 46 -11.33 -9.81 -10.47
CA PRO A 46 -10.60 -8.92 -9.56
C PRO A 46 -10.51 -9.50 -8.15
N MET A 47 -9.37 -9.26 -7.54
CA MET A 47 -9.17 -9.57 -6.12
C MET A 47 -9.41 -8.30 -5.32
N LYS A 48 -9.96 -8.44 -4.14
CA LYS A 48 -10.26 -7.29 -3.30
C LYS A 48 -9.61 -7.46 -1.94
N ILE A 49 -9.04 -6.38 -1.44
CA ILE A 49 -8.46 -6.34 -0.11
C ILE A 49 -9.07 -5.18 0.64
N ASP A 50 -9.72 -5.48 1.76
CA ASP A 50 -10.30 -4.46 2.61
C ASP A 50 -9.25 -3.98 3.60
N LEU A 51 -9.01 -2.70 3.63
CA LEU A 51 -8.02 -2.12 4.53
C LEU A 51 -8.68 -1.62 5.80
N ASP A 52 -7.98 -1.80 6.91
CA ASP A 52 -8.46 -1.27 8.18
C ASP A 52 -8.11 0.21 8.29
N ASN A 53 -8.27 0.78 9.48
CA ASN A 53 -8.04 2.20 9.67
C ASN A 53 -6.59 2.59 9.35
N LEU A 54 -5.65 1.80 9.83
CA LEU A 54 -4.25 2.09 9.56
C LEU A 54 -3.96 1.98 8.07
N GLY A 55 -4.39 0.89 7.46
CA GLY A 55 -4.14 0.68 6.05
C GLY A 55 -4.78 1.74 5.18
N THR A 56 -6.00 2.13 5.53
CA THR A 56 -6.69 3.18 4.79
C THR A 56 -5.92 4.49 4.85
N PHE A 57 -5.46 4.86 6.05
CA PHE A 57 -4.71 6.09 6.20
C PHE A 57 -3.44 6.06 5.34
N VAL A 58 -2.69 4.97 5.43
CA VAL A 58 -1.44 4.87 4.69
C VAL A 58 -1.72 4.86 3.18
N TRP A 59 -2.72 4.12 2.75
CA TRP A 59 -3.05 4.04 1.32
C TRP A 59 -3.32 5.40 0.74
N LYS A 60 -4.06 6.24 1.46
CA LYS A 60 -4.40 7.57 0.97
C LYS A 60 -3.17 8.45 0.82
N GLN A 61 -2.13 8.18 1.59
CA GLN A 61 -0.91 8.98 1.54
C GLN A 61 0.08 8.48 0.50
N CYS A 62 -0.22 7.37 -0.16
CA CYS A 62 0.68 6.80 -1.16
C CYS A 62 0.50 7.52 -2.49
N ASP A 63 0.91 8.76 -2.54
CA ASP A 63 0.70 9.62 -3.70
C ASP A 63 1.99 9.87 -4.50
N GLY A 64 3.08 9.18 -4.14
CA GLY A 64 4.34 9.37 -4.82
C GLY A 64 5.09 10.61 -4.40
N LYS A 65 4.52 11.42 -3.54
CA LYS A 65 5.12 12.68 -3.11
C LYS A 65 5.37 12.73 -1.62
N THR A 66 4.88 11.76 -0.88
CA THR A 66 5.00 11.71 0.56
C THR A 66 5.85 10.50 0.93
N SER A 67 6.93 10.74 1.66
CA SER A 67 7.81 9.64 2.06
C SER A 67 7.16 8.78 3.12
N VAL A 68 7.66 7.56 3.27
CA VAL A 68 7.18 6.67 4.32
C VAL A 68 7.36 7.33 5.69
N ARG A 69 8.50 8.01 5.90
CA ARG A 69 8.75 8.71 7.15
C ARG A 69 7.70 9.77 7.42
N GLU A 70 7.34 10.52 6.40
CA GLU A 70 6.33 11.56 6.56
C GLU A 70 4.96 10.96 6.81
N ILE A 71 4.65 9.83 6.16
CA ILE A 71 3.38 9.15 6.42
C ILE A 71 3.30 8.74 7.88
N ALA A 72 4.40 8.21 8.42
CA ALA A 72 4.41 7.80 9.83
C ALA A 72 4.23 9.01 10.74
N ARG A 73 4.85 10.13 10.40
CA ARG A 73 4.70 11.33 11.20
C ARG A 73 3.25 11.81 11.21
N GLN A 74 2.62 11.78 10.05
CA GLN A 74 1.23 12.20 9.95
C GLN A 74 0.31 11.23 10.69
N LEU A 75 0.63 9.96 10.65
CA LEU A 75 -0.15 8.96 11.37
C LEU A 75 -0.13 9.27 12.85
N LYS A 76 1.04 9.59 13.37
CA LYS A 76 1.16 9.90 14.79
C LYS A 76 0.37 11.15 15.14
N GLU A 77 0.42 12.16 14.27
CA GLU A 77 -0.32 13.40 14.52
C GLU A 77 -1.83 13.18 14.48
N GLU A 78 -2.28 12.41 13.50
CA GLU A 78 -3.71 12.25 13.30
C GLU A 78 -4.35 11.30 14.30
N LEU A 79 -3.66 10.21 14.60
CA LEU A 79 -4.22 9.16 15.44
C LEU A 79 -3.59 9.09 16.82
N GLY A 80 -2.65 9.99 17.10
CA GLY A 80 -2.07 10.12 18.42
C GLY A 80 -1.34 8.88 18.85
N ASP A 81 -1.50 8.55 20.12
CA ASP A 81 -0.76 7.45 20.72
C ASP A 81 -1.44 6.11 20.51
N GLU A 82 -2.45 6.09 19.67
CA GLU A 82 -3.16 4.86 19.38
C GLU A 82 -2.24 3.81 18.78
N PHE A 83 -1.24 4.25 18.05
CA PHE A 83 -0.31 3.33 17.41
C PHE A 83 1.09 3.55 17.96
N GLU A 84 1.62 2.50 18.58
CA GLU A 84 3.00 2.54 19.01
C GLU A 84 3.92 2.30 17.83
N LYS A 85 5.07 2.95 17.85
CA LYS A 85 6.10 2.77 16.83
C LYS A 85 5.55 2.97 15.43
N PRO A 86 5.00 4.16 15.16
CA PRO A 86 4.35 4.38 13.87
C PRO A 86 5.28 4.16 12.68
N GLU A 87 6.57 4.49 12.81
CA GLU A 87 7.48 4.28 11.69
C GLU A 87 7.62 2.81 11.34
N GLU A 88 7.68 1.95 12.36
CA GLU A 88 7.79 0.51 12.10
C GLU A 88 6.51 -0.03 11.48
N ARG A 89 5.37 0.42 12.01
CA ARG A 89 4.10 -0.07 11.50
C ARG A 89 3.86 0.35 10.06
N VAL A 90 4.11 1.63 9.77
CA VAL A 90 3.91 2.11 8.41
C VAL A 90 4.91 1.45 7.47
N SER A 91 6.16 1.33 7.90
CA SER A 91 7.18 0.71 7.07
C SER A 91 6.82 -0.74 6.74
N LEU A 92 6.35 -1.48 7.72
CA LEU A 92 5.97 -2.86 7.49
C LEU A 92 4.80 -2.96 6.53
N PHE A 93 3.79 -2.12 6.72
CA PHE A 93 2.62 -2.16 5.86
C PHE A 93 2.98 -1.78 4.42
N VAL A 94 3.82 -0.75 4.26
CA VAL A 94 4.26 -0.35 2.94
C VAL A 94 5.03 -1.50 2.27
N LYS A 95 5.86 -2.17 3.03
CA LYS A 95 6.61 -3.29 2.51
C LYS A 95 5.67 -4.40 2.03
N GLN A 96 4.63 -4.67 2.80
CA GLN A 96 3.66 -5.68 2.40
C GLN A 96 2.93 -5.29 1.12
N LEU A 97 2.55 -4.02 1.01
CA LEU A 97 1.91 -3.54 -0.21
C LEU A 97 2.84 -3.66 -1.41
N PHE A 98 4.11 -3.35 -1.21
CA PHE A 98 5.07 -3.42 -2.30
C PHE A 98 5.29 -4.86 -2.75
N HIS A 99 5.41 -5.77 -1.81
CA HIS A 99 5.58 -7.18 -2.18
C HIS A 99 4.35 -7.74 -2.87
N GLY A 100 3.17 -7.22 -2.53
CA GLY A 100 1.96 -7.61 -3.21
C GLY A 100 1.75 -6.89 -4.53
N LYS A 101 2.67 -6.02 -4.91
CA LYS A 101 2.63 -5.28 -6.17
C LYS A 101 1.45 -4.32 -6.24
N LEU A 102 1.02 -3.85 -5.09
CA LEU A 102 -0.08 -2.89 -5.04
C LEU A 102 0.38 -1.45 -5.07
N ILE A 103 1.66 -1.22 -4.80
CA ILE A 103 2.26 0.10 -4.87
C ILE A 103 3.63 0.00 -5.53
N THR A 104 4.11 1.14 -5.96
CA THR A 104 5.49 1.30 -6.44
C THR A 104 6.23 2.18 -5.44
N LEU A 105 7.52 1.93 -5.28
CA LEU A 105 8.35 2.73 -4.38
C LEU A 105 9.37 3.51 -5.21
N TYR A 106 9.48 4.79 -4.92
CA TYR A 106 10.39 5.67 -5.62
C TYR A 106 11.40 6.27 -4.67
N GLN A 107 12.58 6.56 -5.20
CA GLN A 107 13.58 7.32 -4.47
C GLN A 107 13.52 8.76 -4.94
N LYS A 108 13.84 9.67 -4.01
CA LYS A 108 13.92 11.06 -4.37
C LYS A 108 15.18 11.29 -5.19
N GLU A 109 15.03 12.00 -6.28
CA GLU A 109 16.16 12.36 -7.11
C GLU A 109 16.70 13.70 -6.67
N GLU A 110 18.03 13.82 -6.75
CA GLU A 110 18.67 15.07 -6.36
C GLU A 110 19.23 15.79 -7.54
#